data_f41a1a95e05f47d7f6d9198dbeb7156f
#
_entry.id   f41a1a95e05f47d7f6d9198dbeb7156f
#
_cell.length_a   1.000
_cell.length_b   1.000
_cell.length_c   1.000
_cell.angle_alpha   90.00
_cell.angle_beta   90.00
_cell.angle_gamma   90.00
#
_symmetry.space_group_name_H-M   'P 1'
#
loop_
_entity.id
_entity.type
_entity.pdbx_description
1 polymer ?
#
loop_
_entity_poly.entity_id
_entity_poly.type
_entity_poly.pdbx_seq_one_letter_code
_entity_poly.pdbx_strand_id
1 'polypeptide(L)'
;GDPRIAAQECDCDFSTSGDIVFYSEWIDFVKDTTIKDPLERRGVDQNLWIWENADYSREYMVVADVARGDGKDFSACHVMDIKTNTQVAEYKGQMPPKEFGFFLTGLSTEYNNAMLVVENANIGWATLDAIREREYKNLYQSPKSDQLTAESYLRVYEGNSEMVPGFTMSMRTRPLC
;
A
#
# COMPACT_ATOMS: atom_id res chain seq x y z
N GLY A 1 -2.63 17.45 35.24
CA GLY A 1 -1.95 16.68 34.20
C GLY A 1 -1.81 17.53 32.95
N ASP A 2 -0.84 17.22 32.11
CA ASP A 2 -0.67 17.93 30.82
C ASP A 2 -1.88 17.60 29.92
N PRO A 3 -2.62 18.61 29.41
CA PRO A 3 -3.79 18.38 28.55
C PRO A 3 -3.46 17.56 27.28
N ARG A 4 -2.22 17.65 26.79
CA ARG A 4 -1.74 16.90 25.60
C ARG A 4 -1.64 15.41 25.87
N ILE A 5 -1.19 15.01 27.08
CA ILE A 5 -1.12 13.60 27.48
C ILE A 5 -2.53 13.04 27.62
N ALA A 6 -3.46 13.81 28.19
CA ALA A 6 -4.86 13.39 28.31
C ALA A 6 -5.53 13.17 26.93
N ALA A 7 -5.33 14.09 25.98
CA ALA A 7 -5.83 13.96 24.62
C ALA A 7 -5.25 12.72 23.92
N GLN A 8 -3.96 12.50 24.05
CA GLN A 8 -3.28 11.38 23.39
C GLN A 8 -3.64 10.01 23.99
N GLU A 9 -3.70 9.89 25.33
CA GLU A 9 -3.90 8.61 26.02
C GLU A 9 -5.39 8.28 26.25
N CYS A 10 -6.24 9.28 26.46
CA CYS A 10 -7.64 9.07 26.78
C CYS A 10 -8.56 9.22 25.56
N ASP A 11 -8.29 10.19 24.70
CA ASP A 11 -9.14 10.52 23.56
C ASP A 11 -8.59 9.96 22.23
N CYS A 12 -7.40 9.33 22.25
CA CYS A 12 -6.68 8.86 21.06
C CYS A 12 -6.48 9.96 20.00
N ASP A 13 -6.45 11.21 20.43
CA ASP A 13 -6.21 12.35 19.55
C ASP A 13 -4.70 12.61 19.42
N PHE A 14 -4.13 12.09 18.35
CA PHE A 14 -2.72 12.30 18.03
C PHE A 14 -2.44 13.62 17.31
N SER A 15 -3.45 14.37 16.92
CA SER A 15 -3.31 15.65 16.23
C SER A 15 -2.70 16.74 17.10
N THR A 16 -2.78 16.58 18.43
CA THR A 16 -2.23 17.52 19.42
C THR A 16 -0.89 17.09 20.02
N SER A 17 -0.33 15.93 19.61
CA SER A 17 0.96 15.50 20.10
C SER A 17 2.08 16.36 19.47
N GLY A 18 3.04 16.81 20.27
CA GLY A 18 4.09 17.73 19.82
C GLY A 18 5.12 17.13 18.84
N ASP A 19 5.00 15.82 18.51
CA ASP A 19 5.91 15.08 17.66
C ASP A 19 5.27 14.61 16.33
N ILE A 20 4.19 15.26 15.90
CA ILE A 20 3.57 14.95 14.61
C ILE A 20 4.40 15.52 13.46
N VAL A 21 4.55 14.72 12.38
CA VAL A 21 5.31 15.11 11.18
C VAL A 21 4.60 16.25 10.42
N PHE A 22 3.28 16.30 10.48
CA PHE A 22 2.46 17.32 9.81
C PHE A 22 1.73 18.19 10.84
N TYR A 23 1.61 19.48 10.56
CA TYR A 23 0.79 20.38 11.38
C TYR A 23 -0.69 19.98 11.31
N SER A 24 -1.39 20.03 12.43
CA SER A 24 -2.82 19.66 12.53
C SER A 24 -3.69 20.42 11.54
N GLU A 25 -3.41 21.71 11.33
CA GLU A 25 -4.14 22.56 10.36
C GLU A 25 -4.03 22.03 8.92
N TRP A 26 -2.92 21.42 8.56
CA TRP A 26 -2.74 20.80 7.23
C TRP A 26 -3.54 19.50 7.11
N ILE A 27 -3.58 18.72 8.18
CA ILE A 27 -4.39 17.50 8.23
C ILE A 27 -5.87 17.85 8.10
N ASP A 28 -6.33 18.88 8.83
CA ASP A 28 -7.72 19.35 8.77
C ASP A 28 -8.05 19.93 7.39
N PHE A 29 -7.14 20.73 6.81
CA PHE A 29 -7.31 21.23 5.43
C PHE A 29 -7.46 20.08 4.42
N VAL A 30 -6.63 19.02 4.51
CA VAL A 30 -6.74 17.86 3.63
C VAL A 30 -8.05 17.11 3.86
N LYS A 31 -8.47 16.92 5.11
CA LYS A 31 -9.77 16.31 5.43
C LYS A 31 -10.93 17.06 4.80
N ASP A 32 -10.94 18.38 4.94
CA ASP A 32 -12.06 19.22 4.49
C ASP A 32 -12.11 19.41 2.97
N THR A 33 -10.95 19.36 2.30
CA THR A 33 -10.87 19.71 0.88
C THR A 33 -10.68 18.50 -0.05
N THR A 34 -10.10 17.41 0.45
CA THR A 34 -9.64 16.29 -0.40
C THR A 34 -10.45 15.01 -0.18
N ILE A 35 -10.96 14.78 1.05
CA ILE A 35 -11.72 13.57 1.34
C ILE A 35 -13.10 13.67 0.69
N LYS A 36 -13.44 12.64 -0.09
CA LYS A 36 -14.72 12.50 -0.79
C LYS A 36 -15.31 11.14 -0.51
N ASP A 37 -16.64 11.05 -0.54
CA ASP A 37 -17.31 9.76 -0.50
C ASP A 37 -16.95 8.94 -1.76
N PRO A 38 -16.72 7.62 -1.62
CA PRO A 38 -16.48 6.76 -2.77
C PRO A 38 -17.73 6.65 -3.64
N LEU A 39 -17.53 6.48 -4.94
CA LEU A 39 -18.61 6.18 -5.89
C LEU A 39 -19.27 4.84 -5.59
N GLU A 40 -18.46 3.88 -5.14
CA GLU A 40 -18.91 2.51 -4.90
C GLU A 40 -18.13 1.91 -3.71
N ARG A 41 -18.81 1.03 -2.98
CA ARG A 41 -18.21 0.17 -1.96
C ARG A 41 -18.53 -1.27 -2.30
N ARG A 42 -17.50 -2.14 -2.37
CA ARG A 42 -17.61 -3.55 -2.74
C ARG A 42 -17.17 -4.48 -1.61
N GLY A 43 -17.56 -5.74 -1.75
CA GLY A 43 -17.26 -6.80 -0.79
C GLY A 43 -18.36 -6.96 0.25
N VAL A 44 -18.30 -8.08 0.99
CA VAL A 44 -19.31 -8.41 2.03
C VAL A 44 -19.33 -7.33 3.11
N ASP A 45 -18.13 -6.87 3.51
CA ASP A 45 -17.94 -5.85 4.55
C ASP A 45 -17.87 -4.44 3.96
N GLN A 46 -18.09 -4.28 2.65
CA GLN A 46 -18.03 -3.01 1.93
C GLN A 46 -16.72 -2.24 2.17
N ASN A 47 -15.64 -2.95 2.28
CA ASN A 47 -14.31 -2.46 2.64
C ASN A 47 -13.37 -2.24 1.45
N LEU A 48 -13.81 -2.50 0.22
CA LEU A 48 -13.19 -2.00 -1.01
C LEU A 48 -13.93 -0.74 -1.45
N TRP A 49 -13.28 0.41 -1.32
CA TRP A 49 -13.81 1.71 -1.68
C TRP A 49 -13.26 2.16 -3.01
N ILE A 50 -14.12 2.61 -3.91
CA ILE A 50 -13.76 3.01 -5.28
C ILE A 50 -14.23 4.43 -5.51
N TRP A 51 -13.32 5.33 -5.80
CA TRP A 51 -13.60 6.73 -6.15
C TRP A 51 -13.63 6.94 -7.66
N GLU A 52 -12.82 6.19 -8.42
CA GLU A 52 -12.83 6.20 -9.88
C GLU A 52 -12.76 4.77 -10.40
N ASN A 53 -13.61 4.45 -11.36
CA ASN A 53 -13.56 3.17 -12.07
C ASN A 53 -12.30 3.10 -12.95
N ALA A 54 -11.87 1.90 -13.26
CA ALA A 54 -10.71 1.69 -14.13
C ALA A 54 -10.96 2.29 -15.53
N ASP A 55 -9.98 3.04 -16.00
CA ASP A 55 -9.89 3.56 -17.37
C ASP A 55 -8.71 2.89 -18.07
N TYR A 56 -9.00 2.09 -19.09
CA TYR A 56 -7.98 1.32 -19.82
C TYR A 56 -7.01 2.18 -20.67
N SER A 57 -7.22 3.49 -20.71
CA SER A 57 -6.27 4.45 -21.30
C SER A 57 -5.25 4.97 -20.27
N ARG A 58 -5.41 4.61 -19.00
CA ARG A 58 -4.56 5.05 -17.88
C ARG A 58 -3.69 3.91 -17.36
N GLU A 59 -2.62 4.29 -16.68
CA GLU A 59 -1.71 3.38 -15.98
C GLU A 59 -1.90 3.52 -14.47
N TYR A 60 -1.93 2.37 -13.80
CA TYR A 60 -2.17 2.31 -12.36
C TYR A 60 -1.09 1.53 -11.63
N MET A 61 -0.96 1.82 -10.34
CA MET A 61 -0.14 1.06 -9.41
C MET A 61 -1.00 0.64 -8.22
N VAL A 62 -0.90 -0.62 -7.82
CA VAL A 62 -1.50 -1.15 -6.59
C VAL A 62 -0.39 -1.37 -5.58
N VAL A 63 -0.47 -0.69 -4.45
CA VAL A 63 0.49 -0.83 -3.34
C VAL A 63 -0.19 -1.51 -2.18
N ALA A 64 0.39 -2.58 -1.65
CA ALA A 64 -0.23 -3.41 -0.62
C ALA A 64 0.70 -3.65 0.57
N ASP A 65 0.13 -3.48 1.76
CA ASP A 65 0.66 -3.88 3.05
C ASP A 65 -0.12 -5.10 3.56
N VAL A 66 0.60 -6.11 4.02
CA VAL A 66 0.03 -7.43 4.32
C VAL A 66 0.04 -7.73 5.80
N ALA A 67 -1.14 -8.01 6.36
CA ALA A 67 -1.30 -8.53 7.71
C ALA A 67 -1.67 -10.03 7.72
N ARG A 68 -1.63 -10.65 8.89
CA ARG A 68 -1.94 -12.09 9.07
C ARG A 68 -3.40 -12.44 8.77
N GLY A 69 -4.31 -11.49 8.96
CA GLY A 69 -5.74 -11.74 8.79
C GLY A 69 -6.40 -12.52 9.93
N ASP A 70 -5.68 -12.81 11.00
CA ASP A 70 -6.15 -13.62 12.16
C ASP A 70 -6.18 -12.84 13.48
N GLY A 71 -5.82 -11.56 13.44
CA GLY A 71 -5.61 -10.73 14.62
C GLY A 71 -6.33 -9.38 14.56
N LYS A 72 -5.69 -8.39 15.17
CA LYS A 72 -6.17 -7.00 15.18
C LYS A 72 -5.69 -6.20 13.97
N ASP A 73 -4.66 -6.71 13.27
CA ASP A 73 -4.05 -6.02 12.15
C ASP A 73 -4.84 -6.24 10.86
N PHE A 74 -4.86 -5.25 10.02
CA PHE A 74 -5.56 -5.24 8.75
C PHE A 74 -4.58 -5.24 7.58
N SER A 75 -4.85 -6.05 6.57
CA SER A 75 -4.24 -5.86 5.26
C SER A 75 -4.87 -4.64 4.57
N ALA A 76 -4.05 -3.87 3.87
CA ALA A 76 -4.53 -2.71 3.14
C ALA A 76 -3.88 -2.64 1.75
N CYS A 77 -4.59 -2.08 0.79
CA CYS A 77 -3.99 -1.68 -0.47
C CYS A 77 -4.63 -0.40 -1.00
N HIS A 78 -3.84 0.34 -1.78
CA HIS A 78 -4.26 1.54 -2.48
C HIS A 78 -4.02 1.38 -3.97
N VAL A 79 -5.00 1.79 -4.78
CA VAL A 79 -4.84 1.90 -6.23
C VAL A 79 -4.61 3.35 -6.57
N MET A 80 -3.47 3.62 -7.21
CA MET A 80 -3.04 4.96 -7.59
C MET A 80 -3.03 5.10 -9.11
N ASP A 81 -3.63 6.17 -9.63
CA ASP A 81 -3.38 6.63 -11.00
C ASP A 81 -1.98 7.24 -11.04
N ILE A 82 -1.08 6.67 -11.85
CA ILE A 82 0.33 7.09 -11.90
C ILE A 82 0.47 8.49 -12.49
N LYS A 83 -0.38 8.83 -13.46
CA LYS A 83 -0.29 10.11 -14.18
C LYS A 83 -0.74 11.29 -13.32
N THR A 84 -1.83 11.12 -12.58
CA THR A 84 -2.41 12.20 -11.75
C THR A 84 -1.92 12.14 -10.31
N ASN A 85 -1.25 11.05 -9.92
CA ASN A 85 -0.84 10.76 -8.55
C ASN A 85 -2.03 10.81 -7.57
N THR A 86 -3.18 10.28 -8.01
CA THR A 86 -4.43 10.30 -7.26
C THR A 86 -4.81 8.89 -6.83
N GLN A 87 -5.24 8.72 -5.59
CA GLN A 87 -5.83 7.48 -5.12
C GLN A 87 -7.23 7.31 -5.72
N VAL A 88 -7.45 6.20 -6.42
CA VAL A 88 -8.70 5.91 -7.11
C VAL A 88 -9.49 4.77 -6.47
N ALA A 89 -8.82 3.90 -5.70
CA ALA A 89 -9.49 2.91 -4.87
C ALA A 89 -8.61 2.55 -3.66
N GLU A 90 -9.25 2.01 -2.61
CA GLU A 90 -8.57 1.43 -1.46
C GLU A 90 -9.33 0.23 -0.90
N TYR A 91 -8.60 -0.66 -0.30
CA TYR A 91 -9.12 -1.76 0.50
C TYR A 91 -8.43 -1.76 1.87
N LYS A 92 -9.23 -1.99 2.91
CA LYS A 92 -8.74 -2.29 4.25
C LYS A 92 -9.60 -3.36 4.90
N GLY A 93 -9.00 -4.50 5.22
CA GLY A 93 -9.76 -5.60 5.79
C GLY A 93 -8.90 -6.72 6.35
N GLN A 94 -9.56 -7.67 6.99
CA GLN A 94 -8.93 -8.89 7.48
C GLN A 94 -9.16 -10.00 6.47
N MET A 95 -8.10 -10.42 5.82
CA MET A 95 -8.10 -11.47 4.81
C MET A 95 -6.84 -12.32 4.98
N PRO A 96 -6.93 -13.67 4.92
CA PRO A 96 -5.75 -14.51 4.92
C PRO A 96 -4.78 -14.11 3.80
N PRO A 97 -3.46 -14.15 4.01
CA PRO A 97 -2.47 -13.66 3.04
C PRO A 97 -2.61 -14.27 1.65
N LYS A 98 -2.94 -15.56 1.55
CA LYS A 98 -3.15 -16.22 0.24
C LYS A 98 -4.39 -15.66 -0.49
N GLU A 99 -5.50 -15.48 0.22
CA GLU A 99 -6.73 -14.93 -0.34
C GLU A 99 -6.51 -13.46 -0.75
N PHE A 100 -5.77 -12.71 0.07
CA PHE A 100 -5.40 -11.34 -0.25
C PHE A 100 -4.55 -11.26 -1.52
N GLY A 101 -3.63 -12.21 -1.77
CA GLY A 101 -2.90 -12.30 -3.02
C GLY A 101 -3.81 -12.51 -4.25
N PHE A 102 -4.83 -13.35 -4.12
CA PHE A 102 -5.82 -13.54 -5.18
C PHE A 102 -6.68 -12.29 -5.42
N PHE A 103 -7.09 -11.63 -4.33
CA PHE A 103 -7.81 -10.38 -4.38
C PHE A 103 -6.98 -9.28 -5.08
N LEU A 104 -5.72 -9.11 -4.68
CA LEU A 104 -4.81 -8.13 -5.29
C LEU A 104 -4.61 -8.38 -6.78
N THR A 105 -4.47 -9.64 -7.19
CA THR A 105 -4.36 -10.01 -8.61
C THR A 105 -5.61 -9.61 -9.39
N GLY A 106 -6.81 -9.88 -8.84
CA GLY A 106 -8.07 -9.49 -9.46
C GLY A 106 -8.21 -7.98 -9.59
N LEU A 107 -7.96 -7.25 -8.51
CA LEU A 107 -8.03 -5.79 -8.47
C LEU A 107 -7.03 -5.15 -9.45
N SER A 108 -5.77 -5.63 -9.45
CA SER A 108 -4.75 -5.12 -10.37
C SER A 108 -5.09 -5.39 -11.83
N THR A 109 -5.72 -6.55 -12.12
CA THR A 109 -6.18 -6.87 -13.48
C THR A 109 -7.32 -5.95 -13.90
N GLU A 110 -8.28 -5.67 -13.01
CA GLU A 110 -9.38 -4.73 -13.25
C GLU A 110 -8.83 -3.32 -13.59
N TYR A 111 -7.83 -2.86 -12.86
CA TYR A 111 -7.18 -1.58 -13.10
C TYR A 111 -6.07 -1.67 -14.16
N ASN A 112 -6.44 -2.15 -15.35
CA ASN A 112 -5.60 -2.19 -16.54
C ASN A 112 -4.25 -2.91 -16.35
N ASN A 113 -4.25 -4.05 -15.64
CA ASN A 113 -3.04 -4.77 -15.27
C ASN A 113 -2.02 -3.88 -14.54
N ALA A 114 -2.48 -3.15 -13.53
CA ALA A 114 -1.70 -2.23 -12.72
C ALA A 114 -0.39 -2.86 -12.22
N MET A 115 0.66 -2.05 -12.09
CA MET A 115 1.88 -2.51 -11.40
C MET A 115 1.53 -2.87 -9.95
N LEU A 116 1.75 -4.12 -9.56
CA LEU A 116 1.46 -4.60 -8.22
C LEU A 116 2.72 -4.59 -7.35
N VAL A 117 2.69 -3.77 -6.31
CA VAL A 117 3.78 -3.62 -5.33
C VAL A 117 3.31 -4.17 -3.98
N VAL A 118 3.96 -5.20 -3.50
CA VAL A 118 3.62 -5.85 -2.22
C VAL A 118 4.84 -5.82 -1.32
N GLU A 119 4.66 -5.46 -0.04
CA GLU A 119 5.74 -5.59 0.93
C GLU A 119 6.09 -7.07 1.12
N ASN A 120 7.36 -7.42 0.95
CA ASN A 120 7.85 -8.80 1.00
C ASN A 120 8.41 -9.23 2.36
N ALA A 121 8.19 -8.44 3.41
CA ALA A 121 8.60 -8.80 4.76
C ALA A 121 7.71 -9.92 5.31
N ASN A 122 8.32 -10.91 5.98
CA ASN A 122 7.64 -11.97 6.74
C ASN A 122 6.43 -12.60 6.02
N ILE A 123 5.23 -12.12 6.37
CA ILE A 123 3.93 -12.61 5.88
C ILE A 123 3.67 -12.27 4.42
N GLY A 124 4.24 -11.20 3.90
CA GLY A 124 4.10 -10.78 2.52
C GLY A 124 4.49 -11.87 1.52
N TRP A 125 5.40 -12.78 1.88
CA TRP A 125 5.79 -13.90 1.03
C TRP A 125 4.64 -14.84 0.68
N ALA A 126 3.73 -15.13 1.62
CA ALA A 126 2.57 -15.97 1.34
C ALA A 126 1.61 -15.31 0.32
N THR A 127 1.48 -13.99 0.39
CA THR A 127 0.72 -13.19 -0.59
C THR A 127 1.41 -13.19 -1.96
N LEU A 128 2.71 -12.99 -2.00
CA LEU A 128 3.50 -13.01 -3.23
C LEU A 128 3.47 -14.38 -3.93
N ASP A 129 3.53 -15.47 -3.17
CA ASP A 129 3.41 -16.83 -3.73
C ASP A 129 2.03 -17.05 -4.36
N ALA A 130 0.95 -16.55 -3.73
CA ALA A 130 -0.40 -16.62 -4.29
C ALA A 130 -0.54 -15.79 -5.59
N ILE A 131 0.10 -14.61 -5.66
CA ILE A 131 0.13 -13.78 -6.87
C ILE A 131 0.89 -14.51 -8.00
N ARG A 132 2.00 -15.17 -7.67
CA ARG A 132 2.77 -15.99 -8.63
C ARG A 132 2.00 -17.22 -9.09
N GLU A 133 1.24 -17.87 -8.21
CA GLU A 133 0.34 -18.97 -8.54
C GLU A 133 -0.70 -18.56 -9.60
N ARG A 134 -1.12 -17.28 -9.59
CA ARG A 134 -2.00 -16.68 -10.59
C ARG A 134 -1.27 -16.17 -11.83
N GLU A 135 0.04 -16.36 -11.91
CA GLU A 135 0.88 -15.93 -13.02
C GLU A 135 0.78 -14.43 -13.37
N TYR A 136 0.52 -13.59 -12.36
CA TYR A 136 0.43 -12.15 -12.59
C TYR A 136 1.77 -11.59 -13.06
N LYS A 137 1.78 -10.91 -14.22
CA LYS A 137 3.02 -10.53 -14.91
C LYS A 137 3.60 -9.18 -14.44
N ASN A 138 2.74 -8.23 -14.11
CA ASN A 138 3.17 -6.89 -13.74
C ASN A 138 3.41 -6.75 -12.22
N LEU A 139 4.15 -7.67 -11.65
CA LEU A 139 4.58 -7.69 -10.25
C LEU A 139 5.91 -6.96 -10.10
N TYR A 140 5.93 -5.94 -9.24
CA TYR A 140 7.15 -5.19 -8.93
C TYR A 140 8.22 -6.11 -8.33
N GLN A 141 9.46 -5.87 -8.72
CA GLN A 141 10.62 -6.60 -8.23
C GLN A 141 11.68 -5.61 -7.73
N SER A 142 12.22 -5.88 -6.57
CA SER A 142 13.32 -5.12 -5.99
C SER A 142 14.64 -5.88 -6.09
N PRO A 143 15.78 -5.18 -6.11
CA PRO A 143 17.09 -5.83 -6.02
C PRO A 143 17.23 -6.61 -4.70
N LYS A 144 17.77 -7.82 -4.76
CA LYS A 144 18.17 -8.60 -3.59
C LYS A 144 19.44 -7.98 -2.99
N SER A 145 19.31 -6.87 -2.33
CA SER A 145 20.43 -6.19 -1.68
C SER A 145 19.96 -5.52 -0.41
N ASP A 146 20.67 -5.74 0.68
CA ASP A 146 20.52 -4.99 1.93
C ASP A 146 20.90 -3.50 1.77
N GLN A 147 21.39 -3.12 0.59
CA GLN A 147 21.81 -1.78 0.24
C GLN A 147 21.07 -1.32 -1.02
N LEU A 148 19.92 -0.70 -0.83
CA LEU A 148 19.26 0.10 -1.88
C LEU A 148 20.07 1.39 -2.06
N THR A 149 21.12 1.31 -2.83
CA THR A 149 21.92 2.46 -3.28
C THR A 149 21.65 2.70 -4.75
N ALA A 150 21.98 3.90 -5.25
CA ALA A 150 21.93 4.17 -6.68
C ALA A 150 22.75 3.15 -7.49
N GLU A 151 23.86 2.63 -6.92
CA GLU A 151 24.66 1.56 -7.52
C GLU A 151 23.94 0.22 -7.59
N SER A 152 23.08 -0.13 -6.62
CA SER A 152 22.29 -1.37 -6.67
C SER A 152 21.25 -1.32 -7.78
N TYR A 153 20.63 -0.18 -8.03
CA TYR A 153 19.75 0.02 -9.18
C TYR A 153 20.50 -0.01 -10.51
N LEU A 154 21.70 0.57 -10.59
CA LEU A 154 22.54 0.49 -11.76
C LEU A 154 22.95 -0.95 -12.11
N ARG A 155 23.29 -1.77 -11.09
CA ARG A 155 23.60 -3.18 -11.29
C ARG A 155 22.42 -3.99 -11.80
N VAL A 156 21.20 -3.65 -11.39
CA VAL A 156 19.97 -4.22 -11.93
C VAL A 156 19.83 -3.89 -13.41
N TYR A 157 20.06 -2.64 -13.77
CA TYR A 157 20.01 -2.17 -15.16
C TYR A 157 21.04 -2.87 -16.04
N GLU A 158 22.21 -3.23 -15.49
CA GLU A 158 23.26 -4.00 -16.15
C GLU A 158 23.00 -5.52 -16.14
N GLY A 159 21.89 -6.01 -15.56
CA GLY A 159 21.56 -7.43 -15.50
C GLY A 159 22.38 -8.23 -14.48
N ASN A 160 23.09 -7.56 -13.58
CA ASN A 160 24.04 -8.16 -12.64
C ASN A 160 23.50 -8.37 -11.21
N SER A 161 22.20 -8.14 -10.98
CA SER A 161 21.56 -8.29 -9.66
C SER A 161 20.45 -9.33 -9.71
N GLU A 162 20.41 -10.17 -8.68
CA GLU A 162 19.25 -11.02 -8.44
C GLU A 162 18.06 -10.18 -7.99
N MET A 163 16.93 -10.33 -8.67
CA MET A 163 15.69 -9.62 -8.36
C MET A 163 14.79 -10.49 -7.49
N VAL A 164 14.14 -9.88 -6.53
CA VAL A 164 13.14 -10.52 -5.68
C VAL A 164 11.78 -9.84 -5.84
N PRO A 165 10.68 -10.60 -5.85
CA PRO A 165 9.35 -10.00 -5.97
C PRO A 165 9.02 -9.18 -4.73
N GLY A 166 8.30 -8.06 -4.98
CA GLY A 166 7.83 -7.16 -3.95
C GLY A 166 8.87 -6.11 -3.52
N PHE A 167 8.49 -5.35 -2.51
CA PHE A 167 9.30 -4.26 -1.94
C PHE A 167 9.75 -4.64 -0.53
N THR A 168 11.05 -4.50 -0.25
CA THR A 168 11.62 -4.77 1.08
C THR A 168 11.65 -3.49 1.91
N MET A 169 10.87 -3.42 2.98
CA MET A 169 10.99 -2.39 3.98
C MET A 169 12.18 -2.68 4.90
N SER A 170 13.12 -1.79 4.97
CA SER A 170 14.31 -1.88 5.83
C SER A 170 14.51 -0.58 6.60
N MET A 171 15.40 -0.60 7.60
CA MET A 171 15.80 0.63 8.32
C MET A 171 16.37 1.71 7.39
N ARG A 172 16.84 1.33 6.19
CA ARG A 172 17.40 2.26 5.19
C ARG A 172 16.36 2.73 4.18
N THR A 173 15.39 1.89 3.83
CA THR A 173 14.33 2.27 2.89
C THR A 173 13.20 3.02 3.57
N ARG A 174 12.96 2.79 4.85
CA ARG A 174 11.91 3.47 5.63
C ARG A 174 11.96 5.00 5.59
N PRO A 175 13.14 5.69 5.60
CA PRO A 175 13.19 7.14 5.44
C PRO A 175 12.85 7.65 4.04
N LEU A 176 12.70 6.77 3.03
CA LEU A 176 12.38 7.11 1.65
C LEU A 176 10.86 6.99 1.37
N CYS A 177 10.12 6.39 2.31
CA CYS A 177 8.68 6.22 2.25
C CYS A 177 7.99 7.21 3.18
#